data_d7487d0cc78e04a019e8db3c2061a0c8
#
_entry.id   d7487d0cc78e04a019e8db3c2061a0c8
#
_cell.length_a   1.000
_cell.length_b   1.000
_cell.length_c   1.000
_cell.angle_alpha   90.00
_cell.angle_beta   90.00
_cell.angle_gamma   90.00
#
_symmetry.space_group_name_H-M   'P 1'
#
loop_
_entity.id
_entity.type
_entity.pdbx_description
1 polymer ?
#
loop_
_entity_poly.entity_id
_entity_poly.type
_entity_poly.pdbx_seq_one_letter_code
_entity_poly.pdbx_strand_id
1 'polypeptide(L)'
;MSRKPIIGKCRLCGEIKKLTFEHVPPETTFNNYSVRILSGEEVIKQVADPNNPPWDFSDTKGTIQQRGRGGYYLCGDCNSKTGQWYVPEYSKFVHIVHSALQEVKGKEFGALGIKMKGIKPLSIFKQIMTLFCDINEGMMGDNSLKDYLLNKTSTNFKRERYHLYM
;
A
#
# COMPACT_ATOMS: atom_id res chain seq x y z
N MET A 1 -13.76 25.15 10.60
CA MET A 1 -14.83 24.12 10.65
C MET A 1 -14.18 22.76 10.86
N SER A 2 -14.49 22.05 11.96
CA SER A 2 -13.98 20.68 12.17
C SER A 2 -14.71 19.74 11.20
N ARG A 3 -13.96 18.96 10.42
CA ARG A 3 -14.57 17.94 9.54
C ARG A 3 -15.29 16.90 10.40
N LYS A 4 -16.50 16.51 10.00
CA LYS A 4 -17.23 15.42 10.67
C LYS A 4 -16.38 14.13 10.67
N PRO A 5 -16.33 13.38 11.79
CA PRO A 5 -15.59 12.12 11.83
C PRO A 5 -16.19 11.12 10.82
N ILE A 6 -15.35 10.41 10.12
CA ILE A 6 -15.76 9.33 9.21
C ILE A 6 -15.90 8.06 10.06
N ILE A 7 -17.13 7.56 10.18
CA ILE A 7 -17.44 6.31 10.86
C ILE A 7 -17.65 5.23 9.81
N GLY A 8 -17.00 4.10 9.98
CA GLY A 8 -17.09 2.99 9.03
C GLY A 8 -16.51 1.69 9.60
N LYS A 9 -16.63 0.61 8.84
CA LYS A 9 -16.06 -0.68 9.19
C LYS A 9 -14.56 -0.68 8.93
N CYS A 10 -13.76 -0.90 9.99
CA CYS A 10 -12.32 -1.02 9.87
C CYS A 10 -11.96 -2.27 9.06
N ARG A 11 -11.17 -2.13 8.01
CA ARG A 11 -10.81 -3.24 7.12
C ARG A 11 -9.93 -4.31 7.77
N LEU A 12 -9.25 -3.97 8.86
CA LEU A 12 -8.40 -4.91 9.59
C LEU A 12 -9.13 -5.59 10.76
N CYS A 13 -9.71 -4.84 11.71
CA CYS A 13 -10.39 -5.46 12.85
C CYS A 13 -11.86 -5.83 12.58
N GLY A 14 -12.47 -5.31 11.52
CA GLY A 14 -13.87 -5.56 11.18
C GLY A 14 -14.89 -4.79 12.00
N GLU A 15 -14.47 -4.00 12.98
CA GLU A 15 -15.36 -3.25 13.87
C GLU A 15 -15.78 -1.90 13.23
N ILE A 16 -17.01 -1.47 13.54
CA ILE A 16 -17.50 -0.14 13.15
C ILE A 16 -16.95 0.88 14.14
N LYS A 17 -16.05 1.73 13.66
CA LYS A 17 -15.33 2.74 14.46
C LYS A 17 -15.08 4.01 13.65
N LYS A 18 -14.61 5.05 14.34
CA LYS A 18 -14.02 6.21 13.66
C LYS A 18 -12.78 5.76 12.88
N LEU A 19 -12.81 5.98 11.58
CA LEU A 19 -11.68 5.70 10.70
C LEU A 19 -10.72 6.90 10.66
N THR A 20 -9.44 6.60 10.50
CA THR A 20 -8.37 7.57 10.31
C THR A 20 -7.90 7.54 8.86
N PHE A 21 -7.39 8.67 8.38
CA PHE A 21 -6.76 8.71 7.07
C PHE A 21 -5.43 7.96 7.14
N GLU A 22 -5.19 7.13 6.14
CA GLU A 22 -3.96 6.37 5.96
C GLU A 22 -3.43 6.55 4.55
N HIS A 23 -2.12 6.73 4.44
CA HIS A 23 -1.44 6.75 3.15
C HIS A 23 -1.17 5.33 2.66
N VAL A 24 -1.54 5.03 1.41
CA VAL A 24 -1.35 3.73 0.77
C VAL A 24 -0.67 3.91 -0.59
N PRO A 25 0.63 3.61 -0.68
CA PRO A 25 1.56 3.18 0.38
C PRO A 25 1.85 4.30 1.41
N PRO A 26 2.59 4.00 2.52
CA PRO A 26 2.92 4.99 3.54
C PRO A 26 3.60 6.26 2.98
N GLU A 27 3.32 7.42 3.57
CA GLU A 27 3.88 8.71 3.16
C GLU A 27 5.42 8.68 3.05
N THR A 28 6.07 7.98 3.97
CA THR A 28 7.53 7.82 4.03
C THR A 28 8.13 7.00 2.89
N THR A 29 7.30 6.44 2.02
CA THR A 29 7.71 5.66 0.83
C THR A 29 7.38 6.39 -0.46
N PHE A 30 7.70 7.69 -0.50
CA PHE A 30 7.51 8.58 -1.66
C PHE A 30 6.04 8.87 -2.01
N ASN A 31 5.10 8.60 -1.11
CA ASN A 31 3.68 8.87 -1.31
C ASN A 31 3.26 10.21 -0.67
N ASN A 32 3.99 11.28 -0.96
CA ASN A 32 3.78 12.62 -0.41
C ASN A 32 3.61 13.71 -1.49
N TYR A 33 3.53 13.32 -2.75
CA TYR A 33 3.29 14.19 -3.88
C TYR A 33 1.80 14.22 -4.28
N SER A 34 1.40 15.25 -5.01
CA SER A 34 0.08 15.25 -5.64
C SER A 34 -0.04 14.11 -6.64
N VAL A 35 -1.11 13.34 -6.55
CA VAL A 35 -1.40 12.24 -7.45
C VAL A 35 -2.69 12.48 -8.19
N ARG A 36 -2.75 12.10 -9.46
CA ARG A 36 -3.97 12.09 -10.25
C ARG A 36 -4.60 10.69 -10.19
N ILE A 37 -5.83 10.62 -9.72
CA ILE A 37 -6.60 9.39 -9.61
C ILE A 37 -7.51 9.29 -10.82
N LEU A 38 -7.36 8.22 -11.57
CA LEU A 38 -8.20 7.89 -12.72
C LEU A 38 -9.29 6.90 -12.31
N SER A 39 -10.45 6.98 -12.93
CA SER A 39 -11.46 5.93 -12.80
C SER A 39 -11.05 4.70 -13.63
N GLY A 40 -11.51 3.51 -13.23
CA GLY A 40 -11.27 2.29 -14.02
C GLY A 40 -11.79 2.41 -15.45
N GLU A 41 -12.91 3.10 -15.64
CA GLU A 41 -13.49 3.34 -16.98
C GLU A 41 -12.54 4.17 -17.86
N GLU A 42 -11.98 5.25 -17.33
CA GLU A 42 -11.02 6.09 -18.07
C GLU A 42 -9.73 5.33 -18.39
N VAL A 43 -9.26 4.48 -17.47
CA VAL A 43 -8.09 3.62 -17.73
C VAL A 43 -8.37 2.63 -18.85
N ILE A 44 -9.53 1.95 -18.82
CA ILE A 44 -9.91 0.98 -19.86
C ILE A 44 -10.03 1.67 -21.23
N LYS A 45 -10.68 2.84 -21.30
CA LYS A 45 -10.78 3.62 -22.54
C LYS A 45 -9.42 3.97 -23.13
N GLN A 46 -8.50 4.44 -22.26
CA GLN A 46 -7.14 4.83 -22.69
C GLN A 46 -6.35 3.62 -23.21
N VAL A 47 -6.38 2.50 -22.48
CA VAL A 47 -5.65 1.28 -22.86
C VAL A 47 -6.22 0.65 -24.13
N ALA A 48 -7.53 0.79 -24.38
CA ALA A 48 -8.21 0.24 -25.54
C ALA A 48 -8.07 1.13 -26.80
N ASP A 49 -7.60 2.36 -26.69
CA ASP A 49 -7.44 3.27 -27.83
C ASP A 49 -6.18 2.92 -28.61
N PRO A 50 -6.28 2.43 -29.87
CA PRO A 50 -5.13 2.05 -30.67
C PRO A 50 -4.25 3.23 -31.11
N ASN A 51 -4.73 4.46 -30.97
CA ASN A 51 -3.98 5.66 -31.36
C ASN A 51 -3.11 6.20 -30.20
N ASN A 52 -3.31 5.70 -28.99
CA ASN A 52 -2.55 6.12 -27.83
C ASN A 52 -1.71 4.99 -27.25
N PRO A 53 -0.47 5.25 -26.80
CA PRO A 53 0.29 4.26 -26.05
C PRO A 53 -0.48 3.83 -24.78
N PRO A 54 -0.61 2.52 -24.48
CA PRO A 54 -1.43 2.05 -23.36
C PRO A 54 -0.93 2.49 -21.97
N TRP A 55 0.29 3.04 -21.90
CA TRP A 55 0.88 3.60 -20.67
C TRP A 55 0.82 5.13 -20.58
N ASP A 56 0.36 5.83 -21.62
CA ASP A 56 0.25 7.28 -21.62
C ASP A 56 -1.15 7.72 -21.15
N PHE A 57 -1.20 8.30 -19.96
CA PHE A 57 -2.42 8.82 -19.34
C PHE A 57 -2.38 10.35 -19.20
N SER A 58 -1.49 11.05 -19.94
CA SER A 58 -1.29 12.50 -19.81
C SER A 58 -2.58 13.29 -19.98
N ASP A 59 -3.37 12.93 -20.98
CA ASP A 59 -4.63 13.62 -21.33
C ASP A 59 -5.88 13.01 -20.68
N THR A 60 -5.71 11.95 -19.86
CA THR A 60 -6.83 11.26 -19.22
C THR A 60 -7.41 12.09 -18.07
N LYS A 61 -8.73 12.24 -18.03
CA LYS A 61 -9.41 12.95 -16.95
C LYS A 61 -9.25 12.23 -15.62
N GLY A 62 -8.96 12.98 -14.56
CA GLY A 62 -8.80 12.43 -13.22
C GLY A 62 -8.96 13.47 -12.12
N THR A 63 -9.06 12.99 -10.88
CA THR A 63 -9.16 13.83 -9.69
C THR A 63 -7.78 13.97 -9.05
N ILE A 64 -7.37 15.21 -8.75
CA ILE A 64 -6.11 15.46 -8.04
C ILE A 64 -6.32 15.24 -6.55
N GLN A 65 -5.54 14.33 -5.98
CA GLN A 65 -5.39 14.16 -4.54
C GLN A 65 -4.05 14.73 -4.10
N GLN A 66 -4.11 15.73 -3.21
CA GLN A 66 -2.93 16.36 -2.62
C GLN A 66 -2.28 15.42 -1.59
N ARG A 67 -0.94 15.50 -1.47
CA ARG A 67 -0.16 14.78 -0.45
C ARG A 67 -0.27 13.26 -0.52
N GLY A 68 -0.23 12.70 -1.73
CA GLY A 68 -0.18 11.27 -1.94
C GLY A 68 -1.54 10.57 -1.99
N ARG A 69 -1.50 9.28 -2.28
CA ARG A 69 -2.67 8.39 -2.31
C ARG A 69 -2.98 7.87 -0.92
N GLY A 70 -4.24 7.90 -0.54
CA GLY A 70 -4.69 7.36 0.74
C GLY A 70 -6.21 7.38 0.87
N GLY A 71 -6.68 6.94 2.02
CA GLY A 71 -8.11 6.89 2.32
C GLY A 71 -8.40 6.57 3.79
N TYR A 72 -9.66 6.32 4.10
CA TYR A 72 -10.16 6.00 5.43
C TYR A 72 -10.49 4.52 5.50
N TYR A 73 -9.50 3.70 5.82
CA TYR A 73 -9.60 2.23 5.77
C TYR A 73 -9.55 1.60 7.16
N LEU A 74 -8.72 2.13 8.06
CA LEU A 74 -8.46 1.59 9.38
C LEU A 74 -8.97 2.51 10.49
N CYS A 75 -9.38 1.91 11.61
CA CYS A 75 -9.59 2.67 12.84
C CYS A 75 -8.25 3.12 13.44
N GLY A 76 -8.28 4.12 14.32
CA GLY A 76 -7.08 4.70 14.92
C GLY A 76 -6.18 3.67 15.60
N ASP A 77 -6.76 2.69 16.30
CA ASP A 77 -6.00 1.64 17.00
C ASP A 77 -5.23 0.75 16.02
N CYS A 78 -5.90 0.29 14.95
CA CYS A 78 -5.28 -0.57 13.94
C CYS A 78 -4.21 0.19 13.17
N ASN A 79 -4.51 1.40 12.70
CA ASN A 79 -3.58 2.24 11.97
C ASN A 79 -2.33 2.58 12.81
N SER A 80 -2.51 2.98 14.08
CA SER A 80 -1.39 3.26 14.98
C SER A 80 -0.49 2.04 15.20
N LYS A 81 -1.07 0.86 15.45
CA LYS A 81 -0.30 -0.37 15.69
C LYS A 81 0.50 -0.78 14.46
N THR A 82 -0.15 -0.91 13.31
CA THR A 82 0.52 -1.34 12.07
C THR A 82 1.55 -0.32 11.63
N GLY A 83 1.23 0.98 11.73
CA GLY A 83 2.14 2.07 11.42
C GLY A 83 3.41 2.06 12.27
N GLN A 84 3.29 1.89 13.58
CA GLN A 84 4.46 1.83 14.48
C GLN A 84 5.29 0.55 14.31
N TRP A 85 4.65 -0.59 14.03
CA TRP A 85 5.33 -1.87 14.01
C TRP A 85 5.99 -2.21 12.68
N TYR A 86 5.41 -1.77 11.57
CA TYR A 86 5.76 -2.28 10.24
C TYR A 86 6.28 -1.21 9.29
N VAL A 87 5.71 0.00 9.32
CA VAL A 87 6.08 1.08 8.40
C VAL A 87 7.56 1.44 8.43
N PRO A 88 8.26 1.52 9.59
CA PRO A 88 9.68 1.87 9.60
C PRO A 88 10.55 0.89 8.80
N GLU A 89 10.31 -0.43 8.95
CA GLU A 89 11.09 -1.44 8.22
C GLU A 89 10.71 -1.51 6.75
N TYR A 90 9.44 -1.31 6.42
CA TYR A 90 8.98 -1.21 5.04
C TYR A 90 9.57 0.01 4.33
N SER A 91 9.57 1.17 4.98
CA SER A 91 10.19 2.38 4.44
C SER A 91 11.68 2.18 4.17
N LYS A 92 12.41 1.60 5.12
CA LYS A 92 13.83 1.25 4.95
C LYS A 92 14.05 0.36 3.74
N PHE A 93 13.24 -0.68 3.59
CA PHE A 93 13.28 -1.58 2.42
C PHE A 93 13.06 -0.81 1.12
N VAL A 94 12.01 0.00 1.03
CA VAL A 94 11.68 0.78 -0.17
C VAL A 94 12.80 1.76 -0.54
N HIS A 95 13.40 2.44 0.45
CA HIS A 95 14.51 3.36 0.20
C HIS A 95 15.77 2.65 -0.29
N ILE A 96 16.09 1.46 0.23
CA ILE A 96 17.22 0.64 -0.27
C ILE A 96 16.99 0.25 -1.73
N VAL A 97 15.80 -0.27 -2.06
CA VAL A 97 15.44 -0.64 -3.43
C VAL A 97 15.50 0.56 -4.35
N HIS A 98 14.92 1.69 -3.94
CA HIS A 98 14.94 2.92 -4.73
C HIS A 98 16.37 3.38 -5.03
N SER A 99 17.24 3.42 -4.02
CA SER A 99 18.64 3.82 -4.21
C SER A 99 19.36 2.90 -5.20
N ALA A 100 19.19 1.58 -5.08
CA ALA A 100 19.77 0.62 -6.00
C ALA A 100 19.27 0.79 -7.45
N LEU A 101 17.97 1.09 -7.62
CA LEU A 101 17.39 1.38 -8.93
C LEU A 101 17.93 2.68 -9.53
N GLN A 102 18.18 3.70 -8.72
CA GLN A 102 18.79 4.95 -9.20
C GLN A 102 20.23 4.75 -9.69
N GLU A 103 21.03 3.86 -9.07
CA GLU A 103 22.39 3.55 -9.48
C GLU A 103 22.46 2.88 -10.85
N VAL A 104 21.43 2.15 -11.26
CA VAL A 104 21.37 1.45 -12.55
C VAL A 104 20.51 2.17 -13.59
N LYS A 105 19.93 3.32 -13.24
CA LYS A 105 19.09 4.10 -14.15
C LYS A 105 19.85 4.47 -15.43
N GLY A 106 19.26 4.15 -16.58
CA GLY A 106 19.86 4.39 -17.91
C GLY A 106 20.93 3.40 -18.31
N LYS A 107 21.18 2.34 -17.53
CA LYS A 107 22.08 1.24 -17.88
C LYS A 107 21.27 0.03 -18.33
N GLU A 108 21.78 -0.69 -19.31
CA GLU A 108 21.24 -1.99 -19.69
C GLU A 108 21.74 -3.05 -18.68
N PHE A 109 20.81 -3.82 -18.11
CA PHE A 109 21.15 -4.94 -17.23
C PHE A 109 20.11 -6.06 -17.37
N GLY A 110 20.57 -7.32 -17.30
CA GLY A 110 19.67 -8.49 -17.37
C GLY A 110 19.02 -8.84 -16.04
N ALA A 111 19.70 -8.56 -14.92
CA ALA A 111 19.18 -8.80 -13.57
C ALA A 111 19.87 -7.88 -12.56
N LEU A 112 19.11 -7.43 -11.55
CA LEU A 112 19.61 -6.63 -10.43
C LEU A 112 19.48 -7.42 -9.13
N GLY A 113 20.62 -7.80 -8.54
CA GLY A 113 20.67 -8.42 -7.22
C GLY A 113 20.93 -7.37 -6.13
N ILE A 114 20.06 -7.25 -5.13
CA ILE A 114 20.21 -6.31 -4.02
C ILE A 114 20.44 -7.06 -2.71
N LYS A 115 21.65 -6.91 -2.12
CA LYS A 115 21.94 -7.46 -0.80
C LYS A 115 21.53 -6.49 0.30
N MET A 116 20.56 -6.86 1.10
CA MET A 116 20.05 -6.02 2.20
C MET A 116 20.54 -6.53 3.55
N LYS A 117 21.07 -5.63 4.38
CA LYS A 117 21.47 -5.95 5.76
C LYS A 117 20.63 -5.19 6.78
N GLY A 118 20.36 -5.84 7.93
CA GLY A 118 19.67 -5.20 9.05
C GLY A 118 18.21 -4.84 8.77
N ILE A 119 17.53 -5.56 7.88
CA ILE A 119 16.09 -5.47 7.64
C ILE A 119 15.36 -6.55 8.44
N LYS A 120 14.07 -6.33 8.72
CA LYS A 120 13.19 -7.30 9.37
C LYS A 120 12.14 -7.80 8.37
N PRO A 121 12.38 -8.92 7.67
CA PRO A 121 11.49 -9.39 6.59
C PRO A 121 10.04 -9.59 7.03
N LEU A 122 9.82 -10.10 8.25
CA LEU A 122 8.48 -10.30 8.81
C LEU A 122 7.69 -8.98 8.88
N SER A 123 8.33 -7.88 9.32
CA SER A 123 7.67 -6.58 9.40
C SER A 123 7.36 -6.01 8.02
N ILE A 124 8.27 -6.19 7.07
CA ILE A 124 8.05 -5.77 5.67
C ILE A 124 6.87 -6.53 5.07
N PHE A 125 6.85 -7.86 5.23
CA PHE A 125 5.77 -8.70 4.74
C PHE A 125 4.41 -8.30 5.35
N LYS A 126 4.36 -8.06 6.67
CA LYS A 126 3.14 -7.63 7.34
C LYS A 126 2.66 -6.26 6.88
N GLN A 127 3.58 -5.33 6.58
CA GLN A 127 3.19 -4.05 5.99
C GLN A 127 2.56 -4.25 4.61
N ILE A 128 3.17 -5.07 3.75
CA ILE A 128 2.61 -5.38 2.43
C ILE A 128 1.20 -5.96 2.57
N MET A 129 1.00 -6.93 3.47
CA MET A 129 -0.32 -7.51 3.72
C MET A 129 -1.32 -6.49 4.29
N THR A 130 -0.88 -5.54 5.12
CA THR A 130 -1.73 -4.44 5.60
C THR A 130 -2.20 -3.57 4.43
N LEU A 131 -1.30 -3.21 3.51
CA LEU A 131 -1.66 -2.44 2.32
C LEU A 131 -2.69 -3.17 1.44
N PHE A 132 -2.59 -4.49 1.31
CA PHE A 132 -3.61 -5.27 0.62
C PHE A 132 -4.97 -5.24 1.33
N CYS A 133 -5.00 -5.28 2.68
CA CYS A 133 -6.23 -5.11 3.43
C CYS A 133 -6.86 -3.72 3.21
N ASP A 134 -6.02 -2.67 3.09
CA ASP A 134 -6.49 -1.31 2.90
C ASP A 134 -7.16 -1.08 1.55
N ILE A 135 -6.67 -1.73 0.50
CA ILE A 135 -7.20 -1.55 -0.86
C ILE A 135 -8.21 -2.63 -1.30
N ASN A 136 -8.31 -3.75 -0.56
CA ASN A 136 -9.13 -4.88 -0.96
C ASN A 136 -10.20 -5.20 0.09
N GLU A 137 -11.46 -4.88 -0.23
CA GLU A 137 -12.59 -5.15 0.66
C GLU A 137 -12.86 -6.65 0.87
N GLY A 138 -12.48 -7.49 -0.07
CA GLY A 138 -12.63 -8.96 0.03
C GLY A 138 -11.79 -9.59 1.15
N MET A 139 -10.77 -8.91 1.65
CA MET A 139 -9.96 -9.36 2.80
C MET A 139 -10.54 -8.93 4.15
N MET A 140 -11.60 -8.11 4.13
CA MET A 140 -12.25 -7.59 5.33
C MET A 140 -12.94 -8.72 6.11
N GLY A 141 -12.63 -8.84 7.40
CA GLY A 141 -13.25 -9.83 8.28
C GLY A 141 -12.58 -11.21 8.27
N ASP A 142 -11.44 -11.37 7.62
CA ASP A 142 -10.62 -12.57 7.80
C ASP A 142 -9.94 -12.55 9.18
N ASN A 143 -10.49 -13.30 10.12
CA ASN A 143 -9.97 -13.38 11.49
C ASN A 143 -8.52 -13.89 11.53
N SER A 144 -8.13 -14.80 10.64
CA SER A 144 -6.77 -15.34 10.64
C SER A 144 -5.75 -14.29 10.18
N LEU A 145 -6.10 -13.47 9.21
CA LEU A 145 -5.27 -12.37 8.73
C LEU A 145 -5.21 -11.25 9.77
N LYS A 146 -6.35 -10.92 10.40
CA LYS A 146 -6.42 -10.00 11.52
C LYS A 146 -5.49 -10.41 12.66
N ASP A 147 -5.58 -11.65 13.14
CA ASP A 147 -4.77 -12.16 14.24
C ASP A 147 -3.28 -12.17 13.89
N TYR A 148 -2.95 -12.52 12.64
CA TYR A 148 -1.59 -12.45 12.13
C TYR A 148 -1.04 -11.02 12.11
N LEU A 149 -1.80 -10.05 11.61
CA LEU A 149 -1.36 -8.66 11.46
C LEU A 149 -1.39 -7.88 12.77
N LEU A 150 -2.31 -8.17 13.69
CA LEU A 150 -2.39 -7.51 14.99
C LEU A 150 -1.54 -8.17 16.09
N ASN A 151 -0.76 -9.19 15.75
CA ASN A 151 0.28 -9.75 16.61
C ASN A 151 1.65 -9.51 15.96
N LYS A 152 2.45 -8.58 16.50
CA LYS A 152 3.71 -8.13 15.92
C LYS A 152 4.70 -9.28 15.59
N THR A 153 4.75 -10.31 16.43
CA THR A 153 5.72 -11.41 16.35
C THR A 153 5.19 -12.69 15.72
N SER A 154 3.88 -12.78 15.50
CA SER A 154 3.27 -13.98 14.89
C SER A 154 3.87 -14.26 13.51
N THR A 155 4.28 -15.50 13.29
CA THR A 155 4.69 -16.04 11.99
C THR A 155 3.64 -16.98 11.39
N ASN A 156 2.50 -17.15 12.08
CA ASN A 156 1.44 -18.05 11.67
C ASN A 156 0.57 -17.44 10.55
N PHE A 157 1.07 -17.54 9.33
CA PHE A 157 0.38 -17.08 8.12
C PHE A 157 -0.27 -18.25 7.39
N LYS A 158 -1.57 -18.14 7.06
CA LYS A 158 -2.32 -19.18 6.34
C LYS A 158 -1.96 -19.21 4.86
N ARG A 159 -0.98 -20.02 4.52
CA ARG A 159 -0.46 -20.18 3.15
C ARG A 159 -1.49 -20.83 2.19
N GLU A 160 -2.43 -21.60 2.70
CA GLU A 160 -3.48 -22.24 1.90
C GLU A 160 -4.44 -21.20 1.28
N ARG A 161 -4.56 -20.04 1.92
CA ARG A 161 -5.49 -18.99 1.51
C ARG A 161 -4.82 -17.85 0.74
N TYR A 162 -3.57 -17.57 1.06
CA TYR A 162 -2.84 -16.44 0.49
C TYR A 162 -1.49 -16.90 -0.07
N HIS A 163 -1.26 -16.62 -1.34
CA HIS A 163 0.01 -16.85 -2.00
C HIS A 163 0.64 -15.49 -2.35
N LEU A 164 1.90 -15.32 -1.96
CA LEU A 164 2.70 -14.18 -2.41
C LEU A 164 3.65 -14.66 -3.51
N TYR A 165 3.57 -13.95 -4.63
CA TYR A 165 4.49 -14.12 -5.74
C TYR A 165 5.40 -12.88 -5.76
N MET A 166 6.72 -13.07 -5.74
CA MET A 166 7.73 -12.02 -5.81
C MET A 166 8.62 -12.26 -7.03
#